data_03eea5d558963f383625bc00b07f5f08
#
_entry.id   03eea5d558963f383625bc00b07f5f08
#
_cell.length_a   1.000
_cell.length_b   1.000
_cell.length_c   1.000
_cell.angle_alpha   90.00
_cell.angle_beta   90.00
_cell.angle_gamma   90.00
#
_symmetry.space_group_name_H-M   'P 1'
#
loop_
_entity.id
_entity.type
_entity.pdbx_description
1 polymer ?
#
loop_
_entity_poly.entity_id
_entity_poly.type
_entity_poly.pdbx_seq_one_letter_code
_entity_poly.pdbx_strand_id
1 'polypeptide(L)'
;NPNVDFCTYTGAWYPSYYEVGVNFASKEYDPSKDFEWATPNCKNYGYAELIDIYATGNYYTDITLEDYRKNNTTVWNETDSQAQSGTWYCVEGSCQKLREILGNNDFMGGILVDQFYNNRQDLSRTIAQNIKDSDGLMVFDIVHIITKNLWKEVEEGMKKGGNL
;
A
#
# COMPACT_ATOMS: atom_id res chain seq x y z
N ASN A 1 15.39 2.44 -24.64
CA ASN A 1 14.18 2.38 -25.43
C ASN A 1 13.16 3.37 -24.83
N PRO A 2 12.78 4.45 -25.51
CA PRO A 2 11.88 5.46 -24.96
C PRO A 2 10.42 5.01 -24.78
N ASN A 3 10.12 3.76 -25.17
CA ASN A 3 8.76 3.18 -25.09
C ASN A 3 8.67 2.05 -24.06
N VAL A 4 9.49 2.07 -23.03
CA VAL A 4 9.47 1.07 -21.94
C VAL A 4 9.22 1.79 -20.63
N ASP A 5 8.14 1.44 -19.96
CA ASP A 5 7.83 1.95 -18.62
C ASP A 5 8.83 1.39 -17.62
N PHE A 6 9.28 2.26 -16.72
CA PHE A 6 10.14 1.90 -15.61
C PHE A 6 9.30 1.67 -14.37
N CYS A 7 9.18 0.40 -13.96
CA CYS A 7 8.45 0.00 -12.77
C CYS A 7 9.42 -0.29 -11.62
N THR A 8 9.10 0.18 -10.42
CA THR A 8 9.85 -0.15 -9.21
C THR A 8 8.94 -0.79 -8.17
N TYR A 9 9.52 -1.65 -7.32
CA TYR A 9 8.86 -2.16 -6.13
C TYR A 9 9.31 -1.38 -4.90
N THR A 10 8.34 -0.98 -4.08
CA THR A 10 8.57 -0.44 -2.73
C THR A 10 7.60 -1.08 -1.74
N GLY A 11 7.95 -1.11 -0.44
CA GLY A 11 6.94 -1.36 0.59
C GLY A 11 6.00 -0.16 0.72
N ALA A 12 4.78 -0.38 1.17
CA ALA A 12 3.83 0.70 1.46
C ALA A 12 4.23 1.54 2.70
N TRP A 13 5.17 1.06 3.47
CA TRP A 13 5.67 1.70 4.69
C TRP A 13 6.72 2.77 4.40
N TYR A 14 6.31 3.86 3.78
CA TYR A 14 7.16 5.03 3.48
C TYR A 14 8.01 5.51 4.67
N PRO A 15 7.52 5.54 5.93
CA PRO A 15 8.32 5.99 7.05
C PRO A 15 9.65 5.25 7.19
N SER A 16 9.64 3.91 7.08
CA SER A 16 10.84 3.09 7.20
C SER A 16 11.86 3.33 6.08
N TYR A 17 11.39 3.64 4.87
CA TYR A 17 12.26 4.04 3.76
C TYR A 17 12.85 5.42 3.98
N TYR A 18 12.02 6.37 4.40
CA TYR A 18 12.44 7.74 4.60
C TYR A 18 13.46 7.90 5.73
N GLU A 19 13.31 7.15 6.82
CA GLU A 19 14.25 7.11 7.94
C GLU A 19 15.66 6.65 7.55
N VAL A 20 15.77 5.82 6.51
CA VAL A 20 17.07 5.38 5.98
C VAL A 20 17.53 6.19 4.75
N GLY A 21 16.89 7.32 4.48
CA GLY A 21 17.28 8.28 3.44
C GLY A 21 16.72 7.99 2.05
N VAL A 22 15.73 7.10 1.92
CA VAL A 22 15.06 6.81 0.65
C VAL A 22 13.75 7.59 0.56
N ASN A 23 13.74 8.65 -0.24
CA ASN A 23 12.57 9.49 -0.43
C ASN A 23 11.92 9.20 -1.79
N PHE A 24 11.06 8.18 -1.86
CA PHE A 24 10.31 7.83 -3.07
C PHE A 24 9.04 8.67 -3.29
N ALA A 25 8.84 9.70 -2.50
CA ALA A 25 7.68 10.59 -2.61
C ALA A 25 7.75 11.49 -3.85
N SER A 26 6.61 12.06 -4.21
CA SER A 26 6.53 13.19 -5.14
C SER A 26 7.25 14.42 -4.58
N LYS A 27 7.75 15.28 -5.46
CA LYS A 27 8.30 16.60 -5.10
C LYS A 27 7.26 17.52 -4.46
N GLU A 28 5.98 17.25 -4.69
CA GLU A 28 4.86 17.98 -4.09
C GLU A 28 4.60 17.58 -2.63
N TYR A 29 5.01 16.38 -2.24
CA TYR A 29 4.83 15.89 -0.87
C TYR A 29 5.85 16.53 0.08
N ASP A 30 5.35 17.03 1.20
CA ASP A 30 6.17 17.62 2.26
C ASP A 30 6.28 16.64 3.45
N PRO A 31 7.42 15.94 3.60
CA PRO A 31 7.59 14.98 4.68
C PRO A 31 7.52 15.59 6.08
N SER A 32 7.71 16.91 6.23
CA SER A 32 7.64 17.57 7.54
C SER A 32 6.23 17.55 8.15
N LYS A 33 5.21 17.19 7.35
CA LYS A 33 3.85 16.99 7.84
C LYS A 33 3.70 15.71 8.68
N ASP A 34 4.51 14.69 8.36
CA ASP A 34 4.45 13.39 9.02
C ASP A 34 5.66 13.14 9.94
N PHE A 35 6.76 13.87 9.75
CA PHE A 35 8.01 13.68 10.49
C PHE A 35 8.52 15.01 11.03
N GLU A 36 8.47 15.21 12.35
CA GLU A 36 8.94 16.45 13.02
C GLU A 36 10.41 16.77 12.74
N TRP A 37 11.24 15.76 12.51
CA TRP A 37 12.66 15.92 12.21
C TRP A 37 12.95 16.25 10.75
N ALA A 38 11.98 16.11 9.85
CA ALA A 38 12.16 16.44 8.44
C ALA A 38 12.14 17.96 8.24
N THR A 39 13.04 18.45 7.39
CA THR A 39 13.05 19.88 7.02
C THR A 39 12.21 20.10 5.76
N PRO A 40 11.65 21.31 5.55
CA PRO A 40 10.90 21.64 4.34
C PRO A 40 11.67 21.43 3.03
N ASN A 41 13.01 21.43 3.09
CA ASN A 41 13.84 21.17 1.92
C ASN A 41 13.79 19.72 1.45
N CYS A 42 13.39 18.77 2.30
CA CYS A 42 13.33 17.35 1.97
C CYS A 42 12.34 17.04 0.83
N LYS A 43 11.28 17.83 0.67
CA LYS A 43 10.31 17.67 -0.42
C LYS A 43 10.93 17.79 -1.81
N ASN A 44 11.96 18.61 -1.97
CA ASN A 44 12.62 18.84 -3.26
C ASN A 44 13.44 17.63 -3.76
N TYR A 45 13.64 16.63 -2.92
CA TYR A 45 14.45 15.44 -3.20
C TYR A 45 13.65 14.16 -3.40
N GLY A 46 12.32 14.27 -3.41
CA GLY A 46 11.47 13.16 -3.83
C GLY A 46 11.70 12.81 -5.31
N TYR A 47 11.56 11.54 -5.66
CA TYR A 47 11.85 11.06 -7.02
C TYR A 47 10.69 10.31 -7.69
N ALA A 48 9.46 10.44 -7.14
CA ALA A 48 8.31 9.73 -7.69
C ALA A 48 8.13 9.95 -9.20
N GLU A 49 8.35 11.16 -9.67
CA GLU A 49 8.17 11.54 -11.07
C GLU A 49 9.23 10.96 -12.04
N LEU A 50 10.23 10.25 -11.53
CA LEU A 50 11.23 9.53 -12.34
C LEU A 50 10.84 8.08 -12.60
N ILE A 51 9.76 7.62 -12.03
CA ILE A 51 9.25 6.25 -12.11
C ILE A 51 7.88 6.30 -12.77
N ASP A 52 7.65 5.42 -13.75
CA ASP A 52 6.37 5.37 -14.46
C ASP A 52 5.29 4.67 -13.64
N ILE A 53 5.64 3.55 -12.95
CA ILE A 53 4.70 2.76 -12.17
C ILE A 53 5.36 2.30 -10.87
N TYR A 54 4.70 2.51 -9.74
CA TYR A 54 5.07 1.93 -8.45
C TYR A 54 4.30 0.64 -8.18
N ALA A 55 5.00 -0.44 -7.84
CA ALA A 55 4.42 -1.64 -7.25
C ALA A 55 4.64 -1.56 -5.74
N THR A 56 3.58 -1.33 -4.97
CA THR A 56 3.69 -1.11 -3.52
C THR A 56 3.27 -2.35 -2.74
N GLY A 57 4.05 -2.76 -1.75
CA GLY A 57 3.73 -3.91 -0.92
C GLY A 57 2.76 -3.54 0.22
N ASN A 58 1.46 -3.61 -0.01
CA ASN A 58 0.44 -3.39 1.02
C ASN A 58 0.19 -4.69 1.81
N TYR A 59 1.24 -5.20 2.47
CA TYR A 59 1.27 -6.51 3.11
C TYR A 59 0.69 -6.47 4.52
N TYR A 60 -0.60 -6.13 4.61
CA TYR A 60 -1.34 -6.03 5.86
C TYR A 60 -2.46 -7.06 5.91
N THR A 61 -2.71 -7.59 7.10
CA THR A 61 -3.86 -8.47 7.38
C THR A 61 -5.14 -7.69 7.67
N ASP A 62 -5.01 -6.49 8.20
CA ASP A 62 -6.12 -5.55 8.33
C ASP A 62 -6.37 -4.89 6.97
N ILE A 63 -7.60 -4.96 6.48
CA ILE A 63 -7.95 -4.54 5.12
C ILE A 63 -8.44 -3.10 5.11
N THR A 64 -9.39 -2.79 5.99
CA THR A 64 -9.97 -1.46 6.11
C THR A 64 -9.51 -0.75 7.38
N LEU A 65 -9.68 0.56 7.42
CA LEU A 65 -9.48 1.36 8.64
C LEU A 65 -10.39 0.89 9.78
N GLU A 66 -11.58 0.38 9.45
CA GLU A 66 -12.50 -0.21 10.43
C GLU A 66 -11.95 -1.53 10.98
N ASP A 67 -11.45 -2.44 10.11
CA ASP A 67 -10.80 -3.69 10.54
C ASP A 67 -9.62 -3.39 11.47
N TYR A 68 -8.77 -2.44 11.09
CA TYR A 68 -7.63 -2.04 11.91
C TYR A 68 -8.04 -1.54 13.30
N ARG A 69 -9.01 -0.63 13.37
CA ARG A 69 -9.50 -0.09 14.65
C ARG A 69 -10.10 -1.17 15.53
N LYS A 70 -10.84 -2.11 14.93
CA LYS A 70 -11.46 -3.23 15.66
C LYS A 70 -10.42 -4.20 16.22
N ASN A 71 -9.38 -4.50 15.46
CA ASN A 71 -8.39 -5.51 15.82
C ASN A 71 -7.30 -4.96 16.75
N ASN A 72 -7.06 -3.65 16.74
CA ASN A 72 -5.96 -3.01 17.47
C ASN A 72 -6.42 -2.12 18.64
N THR A 73 -7.54 -2.45 19.27
CA THR A 73 -8.14 -1.67 20.38
C THR A 73 -7.24 -1.51 21.61
N THR A 74 -6.20 -2.35 21.77
CA THR A 74 -5.25 -2.31 22.88
C THR A 74 -3.94 -1.57 22.58
N VAL A 75 -3.68 -1.24 21.32
CA VAL A 75 -2.42 -0.62 20.86
C VAL A 75 -2.54 0.91 20.84
N TRP A 76 -3.71 1.44 21.13
CA TRP A 76 -3.99 2.88 21.08
C TRP A 76 -3.27 3.60 22.21
N ASN A 77 -2.10 4.11 21.89
CA ASN A 77 -1.49 5.15 22.69
C ASN A 77 -2.11 6.48 22.22
N GLU A 78 -2.79 7.19 23.11
CA GLU A 78 -3.48 8.45 22.80
C GLU A 78 -2.56 9.51 22.17
N THR A 79 -1.25 9.32 22.30
CA THR A 79 -0.23 10.23 21.75
C THR A 79 0.23 9.88 20.32
N ASP A 80 -0.07 8.67 19.82
CA ASP A 80 0.30 8.27 18.46
C ASP A 80 -0.88 8.43 17.49
N SER A 81 -0.99 9.61 16.91
CA SER A 81 -2.06 9.94 15.97
C SER A 81 -2.01 9.09 14.67
N GLN A 82 -0.84 8.61 14.26
CA GLN A 82 -0.69 7.77 13.08
C GLN A 82 -1.18 6.34 13.36
N ALA A 83 -0.80 5.77 14.50
CA ALA A 83 -1.33 4.48 14.95
C ALA A 83 -2.85 4.55 15.12
N GLN A 84 -3.36 5.64 15.68
CA GLN A 84 -4.80 5.87 15.85
C GLN A 84 -5.55 5.94 14.52
N SER A 85 -4.98 6.57 13.50
CA SER A 85 -5.61 6.68 12.19
C SER A 85 -5.62 5.38 11.41
N GLY A 86 -4.69 4.45 11.70
CA GLY A 86 -4.47 3.24 10.92
C GLY A 86 -3.88 3.50 9.52
N THR A 87 -3.45 4.72 9.25
CA THR A 87 -3.06 5.19 7.91
C THR A 87 -1.89 4.41 7.32
N TRP A 88 -1.00 3.86 8.14
CA TRP A 88 0.15 3.08 7.69
C TRP A 88 0.01 1.57 7.88
N TYR A 89 -1.07 1.10 8.48
CA TYR A 89 -1.15 -0.23 9.07
C TYR A 89 -2.30 -1.10 8.56
N CYS A 90 -3.00 -0.64 7.53
CA CYS A 90 -3.99 -1.44 6.82
C CYS A 90 -3.96 -1.11 5.32
N VAL A 91 -4.58 -1.96 4.51
CA VAL A 91 -4.56 -1.83 3.05
C VAL A 91 -5.19 -0.50 2.60
N GLU A 92 -6.40 -0.20 3.07
CA GLU A 92 -7.12 1.05 2.73
C GLU A 92 -6.31 2.28 3.13
N GLY A 93 -5.85 2.35 4.38
CA GLY A 93 -5.08 3.49 4.87
C GLY A 93 -3.74 3.67 4.15
N SER A 94 -3.04 2.57 3.85
CA SER A 94 -1.81 2.61 3.07
C SER A 94 -2.01 3.11 1.65
N CYS A 95 -3.07 2.68 0.96
CA CYS A 95 -3.39 3.19 -0.38
C CYS A 95 -3.70 4.69 -0.35
N GLN A 96 -4.48 5.15 0.63
CA GLN A 96 -4.77 6.58 0.81
C GLN A 96 -3.48 7.38 1.02
N LYS A 97 -2.59 6.88 1.87
CA LYS A 97 -1.33 7.56 2.17
C LYS A 97 -0.35 7.52 0.99
N LEU A 98 -0.29 6.40 0.28
CA LEU A 98 0.51 6.29 -0.94
C LEU A 98 0.03 7.26 -2.03
N ARG A 99 -1.28 7.45 -2.18
CA ARG A 99 -1.83 8.45 -3.10
C ARG A 99 -1.40 9.88 -2.72
N GLU A 100 -1.36 10.20 -1.43
CA GLU A 100 -0.86 11.48 -0.95
C GLU A 100 0.65 11.65 -1.24
N ILE A 101 1.45 10.61 -0.97
CA ILE A 101 2.91 10.62 -1.11
C ILE A 101 3.32 10.65 -2.58
N LEU A 102 2.72 9.82 -3.42
CA LEU A 102 3.09 9.67 -4.83
C LEU A 102 2.42 10.71 -5.73
N GLY A 103 1.40 11.42 -5.22
CA GLY A 103 0.66 12.41 -5.99
C GLY A 103 -0.07 11.79 -7.18
N ASN A 104 0.24 12.26 -8.39
CA ASN A 104 -0.39 11.80 -9.63
C ASN A 104 0.32 10.60 -10.28
N ASN A 105 1.34 10.04 -9.63
CA ASN A 105 2.04 8.88 -10.20
C ASN A 105 1.22 7.60 -9.97
N ASP A 106 1.19 6.74 -10.98
CA ASP A 106 0.45 5.49 -10.92
C ASP A 106 1.12 4.48 -9.97
N PHE A 107 0.29 3.80 -9.18
CA PHE A 107 0.77 2.71 -8.34
C PHE A 107 -0.17 1.51 -8.32
N MET A 108 0.42 0.33 -8.24
CA MET A 108 -0.28 -0.94 -8.05
C MET A 108 -0.22 -1.32 -6.57
N GLY A 109 -1.39 -1.54 -5.96
CA GLY A 109 -1.47 -2.10 -4.62
C GLY A 109 -1.04 -3.56 -4.62
N GLY A 110 -0.04 -3.91 -3.80
CA GLY A 110 0.52 -5.26 -3.73
C GLY A 110 -0.05 -6.06 -2.59
N ILE A 111 -0.27 -7.35 -2.81
CA ILE A 111 -0.71 -8.29 -1.78
C ILE A 111 0.27 -9.44 -1.61
N LEU A 112 0.46 -9.91 -0.37
CA LEU A 112 1.17 -11.13 -0.03
C LEU A 112 0.16 -12.25 0.24
N VAL A 113 -0.03 -13.13 -0.73
CA VAL A 113 -1.06 -14.21 -0.69
C VAL A 113 -0.86 -15.14 0.51
N ASP A 114 0.39 -15.38 0.91
CA ASP A 114 0.73 -16.27 2.03
C ASP A 114 0.05 -15.88 3.37
N GLN A 115 -0.21 -14.59 3.56
CA GLN A 115 -0.87 -14.09 4.77
C GLN A 115 -2.33 -14.57 4.94
N PHE A 116 -2.97 -15.03 3.85
CA PHE A 116 -4.40 -15.32 3.82
C PHE A 116 -4.76 -16.82 3.75
N TYR A 117 -3.80 -17.72 3.96
CA TYR A 117 -4.06 -19.15 3.88
C TYR A 117 -5.17 -19.65 4.79
N ASN A 118 -5.24 -19.11 5.99
CA ASN A 118 -6.23 -19.49 7.00
C ASN A 118 -7.50 -18.63 6.93
N ASN A 119 -7.52 -17.60 6.12
CA ASN A 119 -8.66 -16.70 5.93
C ASN A 119 -8.84 -16.33 4.45
N ARG A 120 -9.34 -17.29 3.67
CA ARG A 120 -9.53 -17.14 2.24
C ARG A 120 -10.48 -16.00 1.84
N GLN A 121 -11.48 -15.74 2.68
CA GLN A 121 -12.42 -14.65 2.43
C GLN A 121 -11.73 -13.30 2.44
N ASP A 122 -10.75 -13.11 3.32
CA ASP A 122 -9.99 -11.86 3.39
C ASP A 122 -9.04 -11.69 2.21
N LEU A 123 -8.58 -12.78 1.57
CA LEU A 123 -7.85 -12.66 0.31
C LEU A 123 -8.67 -11.93 -0.77
N SER A 124 -9.93 -12.35 -0.98
CA SER A 124 -10.78 -11.66 -1.96
C SER A 124 -11.13 -10.23 -1.57
N ARG A 125 -11.30 -9.94 -0.28
CA ARG A 125 -11.51 -8.58 0.23
C ARG A 125 -10.29 -7.69 0.02
N THR A 126 -9.08 -8.21 0.31
CA THR A 126 -7.82 -7.48 0.14
C THR A 126 -7.55 -7.15 -1.32
N ILE A 127 -7.81 -8.10 -2.24
CA ILE A 127 -7.71 -7.87 -3.68
C ILE A 127 -8.66 -6.74 -4.10
N ALA A 128 -9.93 -6.84 -3.69
CA ALA A 128 -10.93 -5.84 -4.03
C ALA A 128 -10.57 -4.44 -3.50
N GLN A 129 -10.05 -4.36 -2.28
CA GLN A 129 -9.66 -3.08 -1.67
C GLN A 129 -8.46 -2.46 -2.40
N ASN A 130 -7.42 -3.25 -2.73
CA ASN A 130 -6.29 -2.74 -3.50
C ASN A 130 -6.71 -2.21 -4.87
N ILE A 131 -7.53 -2.96 -5.61
CA ILE A 131 -8.03 -2.53 -6.94
C ILE A 131 -8.84 -1.24 -6.84
N LYS A 132 -9.66 -1.11 -5.80
CA LYS A 132 -10.49 0.08 -5.58
C LYS A 132 -9.68 1.34 -5.30
N ASP A 133 -8.58 1.21 -4.54
CA ASP A 133 -7.87 2.34 -3.96
C ASP A 133 -6.53 2.64 -4.66
N SER A 134 -6.15 1.86 -5.68
CA SER A 134 -4.94 2.05 -6.48
C SER A 134 -5.22 1.97 -7.99
N ASP A 135 -4.21 2.12 -8.84
CA ASP A 135 -4.35 2.11 -10.29
C ASP A 135 -4.18 0.69 -10.88
N GLY A 136 -3.84 -0.29 -10.04
CA GLY A 136 -3.63 -1.67 -10.45
C GLY A 136 -3.38 -2.60 -9.28
N LEU A 137 -3.10 -3.87 -9.59
CA LEU A 137 -2.88 -4.91 -8.60
C LEU A 137 -1.59 -5.66 -8.88
N MET A 138 -0.76 -5.83 -7.86
CA MET A 138 0.37 -6.77 -7.85
C MET A 138 0.07 -7.92 -6.89
N VAL A 139 0.15 -9.16 -7.38
CA VAL A 139 -0.09 -10.36 -6.56
C VAL A 139 1.23 -11.09 -6.32
N PHE A 140 1.69 -11.13 -5.11
CA PHE A 140 2.86 -11.89 -4.68
C PHE A 140 2.44 -13.08 -3.79
N ASP A 141 2.51 -14.33 -4.27
CA ASP A 141 2.85 -14.70 -5.62
C ASP A 141 1.98 -15.84 -6.18
N ILE A 142 2.16 -16.17 -7.43
CA ILE A 142 1.39 -17.20 -8.14
C ILE A 142 1.61 -18.61 -7.58
N VAL A 143 2.78 -18.89 -6.99
CA VAL A 143 3.08 -20.20 -6.40
C VAL A 143 2.13 -20.48 -5.22
N HIS A 144 1.84 -19.51 -4.41
CA HIS A 144 0.88 -19.60 -3.31
C HIS A 144 -0.55 -19.83 -3.82
N ILE A 145 -0.94 -19.16 -4.91
CA ILE A 145 -2.25 -19.33 -5.52
C ILE A 145 -2.42 -20.78 -6.03
N ILE A 146 -1.43 -21.28 -6.76
CA ILE A 146 -1.44 -22.65 -7.33
C ILE A 146 -1.44 -23.69 -6.22
N THR A 147 -0.49 -23.62 -5.29
CA THR A 147 -0.29 -24.66 -4.26
C THR A 147 -1.44 -24.75 -3.27
N LYS A 148 -2.14 -23.65 -3.02
CA LYS A 148 -3.29 -23.60 -2.10
C LYS A 148 -4.64 -23.56 -2.82
N ASN A 149 -4.63 -23.61 -4.16
CA ASN A 149 -5.84 -23.56 -4.99
C ASN A 149 -6.75 -22.38 -4.63
N LEU A 150 -6.20 -21.13 -4.77
CA LEU A 150 -6.87 -19.89 -4.37
C LEU A 150 -7.44 -19.11 -5.56
N TRP A 151 -7.56 -19.73 -6.73
CA TRP A 151 -8.05 -19.08 -7.95
C TRP A 151 -9.44 -18.48 -7.81
N LYS A 152 -10.32 -19.15 -7.06
CA LYS A 152 -11.68 -18.68 -6.82
C LYS A 152 -11.68 -17.37 -6.04
N GLU A 153 -10.88 -17.28 -4.99
CA GLU A 153 -10.76 -16.08 -4.16
C GLU A 153 -10.14 -14.91 -4.92
N VAL A 154 -9.18 -15.18 -5.79
CA VAL A 154 -8.59 -14.18 -6.69
C VAL A 154 -9.65 -13.66 -7.66
N GLU A 155 -10.38 -14.54 -8.35
CA GLU A 155 -11.45 -14.18 -9.28
C GLU A 155 -12.55 -13.36 -8.59
N GLU A 156 -12.99 -13.77 -7.41
CA GLU A 156 -14.00 -13.04 -6.63
C GLU A 156 -13.50 -11.65 -6.21
N GLY A 157 -12.24 -11.54 -5.80
CA GLY A 157 -11.65 -10.26 -5.44
C GLY A 157 -11.55 -9.31 -6.62
N MET A 158 -11.12 -9.80 -7.77
CA MET A 158 -11.04 -9.01 -9.00
C MET A 158 -12.43 -8.52 -9.46
N LYS A 159 -13.45 -9.36 -9.39
CA LYS A 159 -14.83 -8.97 -9.73
C LYS A 159 -15.40 -7.92 -8.77
N LYS A 160 -15.07 -8.00 -7.49
CA LYS A 160 -15.56 -7.05 -6.48
C LYS A 160 -14.84 -5.70 -6.53
N GLY A 161 -13.56 -5.69 -6.88
CA GLY A 161 -12.74 -4.46 -6.95
C GLY A 161 -12.86 -3.73 -8.28
N GLY A 162 -12.96 -4.46 -9.38
CA GLY A 162 -13.24 -3.91 -10.71
C GLY A 162 -14.70 -4.06 -11.09
N ASN A 163 -15.23 -3.11 -11.83
CA ASN A 163 -16.55 -3.24 -12.45
C ASN A 163 -16.46 -4.16 -13.68
N LEU A 164 -16.05 -5.43 -13.47
CA LEU A 164 -15.97 -6.45 -14.49
C LEU A 164 -17.28 -7.24 -14.56
#